data_c646a809cb5123a1404f4dd8965b53af
#
_entry.id   c646a809cb5123a1404f4dd8965b53af
#
_cell.length_a   1.000
_cell.length_b   1.000
_cell.length_c   1.000
_cell.angle_alpha   90.00
_cell.angle_beta   90.00
_cell.angle_gamma   90.00
#
_symmetry.space_group_name_H-M   'P 1'
#
loop_
_entity.id
_entity.type
_entity.pdbx_description
1 polymer ?
#
loop_
_entity_poly.entity_id
_entity_poly.type
_entity_poly.pdbx_seq_one_letter_code
_entity_poly.pdbx_strand_id
1 'polypeptide(L)'
;NSARPSPEPRRRPAATAPVRRFGARVCRHPLCVLLLADAHDRAARGDTLQAVKVHAYHAPLTEPGSADLTAHVDFGALGKAARDAGAVVFGPVTQGAFLTSLGIQTRAKALSQASSAHVREIDEALARLTSDEGMGALFKVMALSSPGLPAPPGFE
;
A
#
# COMPACT_ATOMS: atom_id res chain seq x y z
N ASN A 1 -5.70 -32.53 -27.55
CA ASN A 1 -6.09 -31.57 -26.46
C ASN A 1 -4.84 -30.83 -25.99
N SER A 2 -4.37 -29.85 -26.78
CA SER A 2 -3.22 -29.03 -26.41
C SER A 2 -3.70 -27.88 -25.54
N ALA A 3 -3.45 -27.96 -24.24
CA ALA A 3 -3.67 -26.85 -23.32
C ALA A 3 -2.79 -25.67 -23.78
N ARG A 4 -3.43 -24.53 -24.09
CA ARG A 4 -2.71 -23.26 -24.32
C ARG A 4 -1.94 -22.90 -23.06
N PRO A 5 -0.65 -22.55 -23.16
CA PRO A 5 0.09 -22.08 -22.00
C PRO A 5 -0.61 -20.84 -21.44
N SER A 6 -0.80 -20.83 -20.12
CA SER A 6 -1.34 -19.68 -19.42
C SER A 6 -0.47 -18.44 -19.69
N PRO A 7 -1.05 -17.27 -20.03
CA PRO A 7 -0.25 -16.08 -20.27
C PRO A 7 0.57 -15.74 -19.00
N GLU A 8 1.86 -15.56 -19.17
CA GLU A 8 2.75 -15.08 -18.11
C GLU A 8 2.23 -13.75 -17.55
N PRO A 9 2.33 -13.53 -16.24
CA PRO A 9 1.94 -12.25 -15.65
C PRO A 9 2.75 -11.14 -16.31
N ARG A 10 2.06 -10.17 -16.93
CA ARG A 10 2.70 -9.03 -17.59
C ARG A 10 3.51 -8.27 -16.55
N ARG A 11 4.83 -8.33 -16.66
CA ARG A 11 5.74 -7.48 -15.90
C ARG A 11 5.43 -6.03 -16.26
N ARG A 12 5.12 -5.20 -15.26
CA ARG A 12 4.94 -3.74 -15.43
C ARG A 12 6.27 -3.03 -15.09
N PRO A 13 7.21 -2.88 -16.04
CA PRO A 13 8.53 -2.31 -15.75
C PRO A 13 8.43 -0.85 -15.28
N ALA A 14 7.41 -0.11 -15.70
CA ALA A 14 7.14 1.24 -15.25
C ALA A 14 6.85 1.35 -13.75
N ALA A 15 6.15 0.37 -13.16
CA ALA A 15 5.84 0.37 -11.73
C ALA A 15 7.06 0.00 -10.87
N THR A 16 7.96 -0.86 -11.36
CA THR A 16 9.13 -1.32 -10.60
C THR A 16 10.36 -0.40 -10.74
N ALA A 17 10.42 0.44 -11.78
CA ALA A 17 11.56 1.33 -12.00
C ALA A 17 11.78 2.34 -10.85
N PRO A 18 10.76 3.05 -10.32
CA PRO A 18 10.92 3.92 -9.15
C PRO A 18 11.45 3.15 -7.93
N VAL A 19 10.91 1.94 -7.68
CA VAL A 19 11.30 1.13 -6.51
C VAL A 19 12.75 0.67 -6.60
N ARG A 20 13.25 0.31 -7.79
CA ARG A 20 14.68 0.01 -7.99
C ARG A 20 15.56 1.23 -7.71
N ARG A 21 15.13 2.44 -8.10
CA ARG A 21 15.84 3.69 -7.80
C ARG A 21 15.85 3.98 -6.30
N PHE A 22 14.73 3.78 -5.61
CA PHE A 22 14.68 3.88 -4.15
C PHE A 22 15.56 2.83 -3.49
N GLY A 23 15.48 1.55 -3.89
CA GLY A 23 16.34 0.49 -3.38
C GLY A 23 17.83 0.82 -3.52
N ALA A 24 18.27 1.28 -4.68
CA ALA A 24 19.64 1.71 -4.88
C ALA A 24 20.03 2.94 -4.02
N ARG A 25 19.09 3.81 -3.68
CA ARG A 25 19.32 4.99 -2.85
C ARG A 25 19.41 4.63 -1.36
N VAL A 26 18.52 3.75 -0.87
CA VAL A 26 18.57 3.27 0.51
C VAL A 26 19.87 2.49 0.82
N CYS A 27 20.48 1.86 -0.19
CA CYS A 27 21.78 1.20 -0.01
C CYS A 27 22.96 2.17 0.10
N ARG A 28 22.80 3.42 -0.34
CA ARG A 28 23.87 4.44 -0.31
C ARG A 28 23.76 5.40 0.87
N HIS A 29 22.58 5.53 1.44
CA HIS A 29 22.29 6.46 2.52
C HIS A 29 21.43 5.76 3.57
N PRO A 30 21.71 5.93 4.88
CA PRO A 30 20.90 5.33 5.94
C PRO A 30 19.50 5.97 5.95
N LEU A 31 18.55 5.33 5.30
CA LEU A 31 17.17 5.80 5.20
C LEU A 31 16.17 4.64 5.11
N CYS A 32 14.94 4.94 5.42
CA CYS A 32 13.80 4.06 5.24
C CYS A 32 12.75 4.76 4.38
N VAL A 33 12.16 4.02 3.44
CA VAL A 33 11.06 4.47 2.58
C VAL A 33 9.82 3.67 2.91
N LEU A 34 8.72 4.35 3.18
CA LEU A 34 7.42 3.73 3.44
C LEU A 34 6.56 3.84 2.18
N LEU A 35 5.96 2.72 1.77
CA LEU A 35 5.04 2.62 0.64
C LEU A 35 3.68 2.21 1.17
N LEU A 36 2.66 3.03 0.92
CA LEU A 36 1.27 2.74 1.24
C LEU A 36 0.45 2.82 -0.04
N ALA A 37 -0.34 1.80 -0.31
CA ALA A 37 -1.22 1.78 -1.48
C ALA A 37 -2.34 0.75 -1.30
N ASP A 38 -3.42 0.91 -2.08
CA ASP A 38 -4.37 -0.16 -2.37
C ASP A 38 -3.66 -1.27 -3.15
N ALA A 39 -3.69 -2.49 -2.64
CA ALA A 39 -2.80 -3.53 -3.13
C ALA A 39 -3.31 -4.95 -2.93
N HIS A 40 -2.86 -5.82 -3.83
CA HIS A 40 -2.91 -7.25 -3.64
C HIS A 40 -1.56 -7.81 -3.19
N ASP A 41 -1.58 -8.81 -2.30
CA ASP A 41 -0.39 -9.50 -1.82
C ASP A 41 0.27 -10.36 -2.91
N ARG A 42 -0.50 -10.73 -3.93
CA ARG A 42 -0.07 -11.55 -5.07
C ARG A 42 -0.50 -10.90 -6.37
N ALA A 43 0.27 -11.14 -7.43
CA ALA A 43 -0.13 -10.77 -8.79
C ALA A 43 -1.49 -11.40 -9.12
N ALA A 44 -2.56 -10.64 -8.96
CA ALA A 44 -3.89 -11.10 -9.33
C ALA A 44 -3.98 -11.15 -10.85
N ARG A 45 -4.49 -12.27 -11.37
CA ARG A 45 -4.87 -12.38 -12.77
C ARG A 45 -6.20 -11.64 -12.92
N GLY A 46 -6.18 -10.47 -13.55
CA GLY A 46 -7.38 -9.69 -13.79
C GLY A 46 -7.09 -8.25 -14.17
N ASP A 47 -8.13 -7.55 -14.55
CA ASP A 47 -8.06 -6.12 -14.82
C ASP A 47 -8.08 -5.37 -13.47
N THR A 48 -6.93 -4.77 -13.12
CA THR A 48 -6.78 -3.96 -11.91
C THR A 48 -6.95 -2.47 -12.18
N LEU A 49 -7.17 -2.09 -13.45
CA LEU A 49 -7.42 -0.70 -13.83
C LEU A 49 -8.85 -0.34 -13.45
N GLN A 50 -8.99 0.68 -12.66
CA GLN A 50 -10.27 1.22 -12.19
C GLN A 50 -10.34 2.71 -12.50
N ALA A 51 -11.55 3.22 -12.68
CA ALA A 51 -11.81 4.64 -12.74
C ALA A 51 -12.84 5.01 -11.67
N VAL A 52 -12.60 6.13 -10.99
CA VAL A 52 -13.50 6.67 -9.97
C VAL A 52 -13.87 8.09 -10.33
N LYS A 53 -15.15 8.37 -10.43
CA LYS A 53 -15.72 9.70 -10.70
C LYS A 53 -16.72 10.03 -9.61
N VAL A 54 -16.50 11.13 -8.88
CA VAL A 54 -17.37 11.57 -7.78
C VAL A 54 -17.68 10.41 -6.78
N HIS A 55 -16.62 9.71 -6.35
CA HIS A 55 -16.67 8.56 -5.43
C HIS A 55 -17.47 7.33 -5.91
N ALA A 56 -17.80 7.25 -7.19
CA ALA A 56 -18.45 6.10 -7.81
C ALA A 56 -17.55 5.45 -8.86
N TYR A 57 -17.67 4.12 -9.02
CA TYR A 57 -16.95 3.41 -10.08
C TYR A 57 -17.44 3.88 -11.45
N HIS A 58 -16.50 4.10 -12.35
CA HIS A 58 -16.71 4.57 -13.71
C HIS A 58 -15.98 3.66 -14.70
N ALA A 59 -16.46 3.55 -15.94
CA ALA A 59 -15.76 2.77 -16.96
C ALA A 59 -14.45 3.46 -17.35
N PRO A 60 -13.26 2.80 -17.26
CA PRO A 60 -11.95 3.45 -17.44
C PRO A 60 -11.74 4.10 -18.81
N LEU A 61 -12.44 3.62 -19.83
CA LEU A 61 -12.30 4.12 -21.22
C LEU A 61 -13.40 5.10 -21.64
N THR A 62 -14.31 5.43 -20.73
CA THR A 62 -15.40 6.37 -20.97
C THR A 62 -15.00 7.75 -20.50
N GLU A 63 -15.26 8.78 -21.29
CA GLU A 63 -14.97 10.19 -20.98
C GLU A 63 -13.53 10.42 -20.48
N PRO A 64 -12.50 10.26 -21.33
CA PRO A 64 -11.10 10.44 -20.91
C PRO A 64 -10.85 11.79 -20.24
N GLY A 65 -10.20 11.76 -19.06
CA GLY A 65 -9.90 12.96 -18.29
C GLY A 65 -10.98 13.39 -17.30
N SER A 66 -12.13 12.69 -17.23
CA SER A 66 -13.25 13.03 -16.33
C SER A 66 -13.24 12.21 -15.02
N ALA A 67 -12.40 11.21 -14.89
CA ALA A 67 -12.32 10.30 -13.76
C ALA A 67 -10.88 10.05 -13.33
N ASP A 68 -10.67 9.78 -12.04
CA ASP A 68 -9.38 9.36 -11.51
C ASP A 68 -9.13 7.90 -11.88
N LEU A 69 -7.98 7.63 -12.52
CA LEU A 69 -7.57 6.28 -12.88
C LEU A 69 -6.70 5.70 -11.76
N THR A 70 -7.08 4.55 -11.25
CA THR A 70 -6.35 3.81 -10.24
C THR A 70 -6.05 2.39 -10.71
N ALA A 71 -5.00 1.80 -10.15
CA ALA A 71 -4.69 0.39 -10.36
C ALA A 71 -4.04 -0.16 -9.09
N HIS A 72 -4.41 -1.38 -8.73
CA HIS A 72 -3.80 -2.04 -7.58
C HIS A 72 -2.30 -2.21 -7.75
N VAL A 73 -1.57 -2.01 -6.66
CA VAL A 73 -0.12 -2.15 -6.61
C VAL A 73 0.25 -3.60 -6.31
N ASP A 74 1.14 -4.17 -7.14
CA ASP A 74 1.74 -5.49 -6.90
C ASP A 74 2.93 -5.35 -5.94
N PHE A 75 2.68 -5.43 -4.63
CA PHE A 75 3.72 -5.37 -3.60
C PHE A 75 4.71 -6.53 -3.67
N GLY A 76 4.31 -7.69 -4.18
CA GLY A 76 5.21 -8.81 -4.41
C GLY A 76 6.30 -8.46 -5.43
N ALA A 77 5.91 -7.89 -6.58
CA ALA A 77 6.84 -7.43 -7.60
C ALA A 77 7.70 -6.25 -7.12
N LEU A 78 7.12 -5.30 -6.36
CA LEU A 78 7.87 -4.18 -5.78
C LEU A 78 8.91 -4.65 -4.78
N GLY A 79 8.53 -5.53 -3.84
CA GLY A 79 9.44 -6.08 -2.83
C GLY A 79 10.58 -6.88 -3.46
N LYS A 80 10.27 -7.68 -4.52
CA LYS A 80 11.33 -8.36 -5.29
C LYS A 80 12.29 -7.36 -5.93
N ALA A 81 11.77 -6.34 -6.61
CA ALA A 81 12.60 -5.33 -7.27
C ALA A 81 13.47 -4.54 -6.29
N ALA A 82 12.98 -4.28 -5.07
CA ALA A 82 13.72 -3.62 -4.01
C ALA A 82 14.86 -4.50 -3.47
N ARG A 83 14.56 -5.79 -3.20
CA ARG A 83 15.58 -6.76 -2.76
C ARG A 83 16.65 -6.97 -3.83
N ASP A 84 16.26 -7.09 -5.10
CA ASP A 84 17.21 -7.20 -6.23
C ASP A 84 18.12 -5.96 -6.32
N ALA A 85 17.69 -4.80 -5.82
CA ALA A 85 18.48 -3.57 -5.72
C ALA A 85 19.26 -3.43 -4.42
N GLY A 86 19.23 -4.45 -3.51
CA GLY A 86 20.00 -4.52 -2.28
C GLY A 86 19.30 -3.96 -1.03
N ALA A 87 18.03 -3.51 -1.12
CA ALA A 87 17.30 -3.02 0.04
C ALA A 87 16.77 -4.17 0.92
N VAL A 88 16.67 -3.91 2.23
CA VAL A 88 15.90 -4.74 3.15
C VAL A 88 14.43 -4.36 3.03
N VAL A 89 13.55 -5.36 2.95
CA VAL A 89 12.12 -5.17 2.73
C VAL A 89 11.33 -5.75 3.88
N PHE A 90 10.49 -4.93 4.51
CA PHE A 90 9.56 -5.30 5.57
C PHE A 90 8.12 -5.23 5.07
N GLY A 91 7.30 -6.20 5.44
CA GLY A 91 5.93 -6.32 4.94
C GLY A 91 5.84 -7.03 3.57
N PRO A 92 4.69 -6.88 2.84
CA PRO A 92 3.58 -5.98 3.18
C PRO A 92 2.78 -6.46 4.40
N VAL A 93 2.31 -5.50 5.18
CA VAL A 93 1.32 -5.69 6.25
C VAL A 93 0.06 -4.91 5.90
N THR A 94 -1.08 -5.22 6.53
CA THR A 94 -2.30 -4.42 6.34
C THR A 94 -2.17 -3.05 7.01
N GLN A 95 -2.83 -2.04 6.46
CA GLN A 95 -2.84 -0.70 7.06
C GLN A 95 -3.39 -0.73 8.50
N GLY A 96 -4.47 -1.50 8.74
CA GLY A 96 -5.05 -1.63 10.06
C GLY A 96 -4.07 -2.19 11.08
N ALA A 97 -3.35 -3.27 10.75
CA ALA A 97 -2.32 -3.86 11.60
C ALA A 97 -1.17 -2.87 11.85
N PHE A 98 -0.68 -2.21 10.79
CA PHE A 98 0.38 -1.22 10.87
C PHE A 98 0.03 -0.05 11.78
N LEU A 99 -1.13 0.57 11.58
CA LEU A 99 -1.58 1.69 12.40
C LEU A 99 -1.86 1.30 13.85
N THR A 100 -2.37 0.07 14.05
CA THR A 100 -2.60 -0.48 15.39
C THR A 100 -1.30 -0.67 16.15
N SER A 101 -0.27 -1.24 15.52
CA SER A 101 1.05 -1.40 16.15
C SER A 101 1.72 -0.06 16.46
N LEU A 102 1.44 0.99 15.68
CA LEU A 102 1.88 2.36 15.97
C LEU A 102 1.04 3.08 17.05
N GLY A 103 0.01 2.44 17.60
CA GLY A 103 -0.79 2.98 18.71
C GLY A 103 -1.87 3.97 18.28
N ILE A 104 -2.47 3.82 17.10
CA ILE A 104 -3.53 4.72 16.61
C ILE A 104 -4.71 4.81 17.58
N GLN A 105 -5.06 3.71 18.30
CA GLN A 105 -6.13 3.71 19.30
C GLN A 105 -5.80 4.65 20.48
N THR A 106 -4.55 4.62 20.96
CA THR A 106 -4.08 5.51 22.03
C THR A 106 -4.16 6.97 21.59
N ARG A 107 -3.76 7.25 20.34
CA ARG A 107 -3.86 8.60 19.77
C ARG A 107 -5.32 9.05 19.64
N ALA A 108 -6.21 8.20 19.12
CA ALA A 108 -7.63 8.50 19.00
C ALA A 108 -8.26 8.83 20.36
N LYS A 109 -7.96 8.00 21.40
CA LYS A 109 -8.42 8.25 22.76
C LYS A 109 -7.93 9.61 23.30
N ALA A 110 -6.68 9.95 23.09
CA ALA A 110 -6.13 11.23 23.53
C ALA A 110 -6.80 12.43 22.82
N LEU A 111 -7.07 12.30 21.51
CA LEU A 111 -7.78 13.33 20.75
C LEU A 111 -9.23 13.49 21.21
N SER A 112 -9.95 12.40 21.47
CA SER A 112 -11.33 12.43 21.99
C SER A 112 -11.41 13.06 23.38
N GLN A 113 -10.41 12.84 24.22
CA GLN A 113 -10.31 13.51 25.53
C GLN A 113 -10.03 15.01 25.42
N ALA A 114 -9.23 15.42 24.44
CA ALA A 114 -8.91 16.83 24.21
C ALA A 114 -10.05 17.61 23.53
N SER A 115 -10.94 16.94 22.79
CA SER A 115 -12.01 17.57 22.03
C SER A 115 -13.28 16.74 22.04
N SER A 116 -14.10 16.91 23.05
CA SER A 116 -15.38 16.20 23.21
C SER A 116 -16.37 16.46 22.06
N ALA A 117 -16.26 17.59 21.38
CA ALA A 117 -17.12 17.93 20.24
C ALA A 117 -16.86 17.07 19.00
N HIS A 118 -15.68 16.45 18.87
CA HIS A 118 -15.26 15.69 17.67
C HIS A 118 -15.14 14.18 17.90
N VAL A 119 -15.61 13.69 19.04
CA VAL A 119 -15.48 12.25 19.40
C VAL A 119 -16.02 11.35 18.31
N ARG A 120 -17.21 11.62 17.78
CA ARG A 120 -17.82 10.82 16.73
C ARG A 120 -16.98 10.81 15.44
N GLU A 121 -16.46 11.95 15.01
CA GLU A 121 -15.62 12.07 13.82
C GLU A 121 -14.30 11.30 13.98
N ILE A 122 -13.72 11.32 15.19
CA ILE A 122 -12.49 10.59 15.53
C ILE A 122 -12.74 9.08 15.48
N ASP A 123 -13.86 8.61 16.06
CA ASP A 123 -14.23 7.19 16.07
C ASP A 123 -14.53 6.69 14.64
N GLU A 124 -15.27 7.45 13.84
CA GLU A 124 -15.56 7.13 12.44
C GLU A 124 -14.26 7.09 11.61
N ALA A 125 -13.34 8.02 11.82
CA ALA A 125 -12.04 8.04 11.16
C ALA A 125 -11.17 6.85 11.58
N LEU A 126 -11.13 6.51 12.87
CA LEU A 126 -10.42 5.35 13.38
C LEU A 126 -10.96 4.06 12.76
N ALA A 127 -12.27 3.87 12.78
CA ALA A 127 -12.91 2.70 12.18
C ALA A 127 -12.60 2.62 10.67
N ARG A 128 -12.75 3.70 9.92
CA ARG A 128 -12.45 3.74 8.48
C ARG A 128 -11.01 3.37 8.17
N LEU A 129 -10.04 3.80 8.99
CA LEU A 129 -8.61 3.57 8.76
C LEU A 129 -8.15 2.17 9.14
N THR A 130 -8.82 1.52 10.12
CA THR A 130 -8.32 0.29 10.73
C THR A 130 -9.20 -0.94 10.53
N SER A 131 -10.51 -0.78 10.24
CA SER A 131 -11.39 -1.94 10.07
C SER A 131 -11.19 -2.63 8.73
N ASP A 132 -11.52 -3.91 8.68
CA ASP A 132 -11.42 -4.73 7.46
C ASP A 132 -12.44 -4.30 6.39
N GLU A 133 -13.61 -3.82 6.79
CA GLU A 133 -14.65 -3.28 5.91
C GLU A 133 -14.29 -1.90 5.36
N GLY A 134 -13.33 -1.20 6.02
CA GLY A 134 -12.82 0.09 5.61
C GLY A 134 -11.52 -0.03 4.80
N MET A 135 -10.57 0.81 5.15
CA MET A 135 -9.26 0.86 4.49
C MET A 135 -8.24 -0.08 5.15
N GLY A 136 -8.59 -0.67 6.32
CA GLY A 136 -7.64 -1.41 7.13
C GLY A 136 -7.07 -2.65 6.46
N ALA A 137 -7.90 -3.45 5.77
CA ALA A 137 -7.47 -4.62 5.02
C ALA A 137 -7.11 -4.30 3.57
N LEU A 138 -7.79 -3.30 2.96
CA LEU A 138 -7.64 -2.94 1.56
C LEU A 138 -6.25 -2.36 1.26
N PHE A 139 -5.79 -1.45 2.11
CA PHE A 139 -4.47 -0.82 1.96
C PHE A 139 -3.39 -1.66 2.60
N LYS A 140 -2.23 -1.70 1.94
CA LYS A 140 -1.02 -2.39 2.41
C LYS A 140 0.10 -1.40 2.62
N VAL A 141 0.96 -1.75 3.56
CA VAL A 141 2.13 -0.97 3.94
C VAL A 141 3.38 -1.83 3.81
N MET A 142 4.40 -1.30 3.15
CA MET A 142 5.70 -1.93 2.99
C MET A 142 6.79 -0.90 3.29
N ALA A 143 7.85 -1.34 3.96
CA ALA A 143 9.04 -0.51 4.14
C ALA A 143 10.24 -1.06 3.37
N LEU A 144 11.00 -0.14 2.78
CA LEU A 144 12.31 -0.41 2.19
C LEU A 144 13.36 0.29 3.05
N SER A 145 14.30 -0.46 3.59
CA SER A 145 15.30 0.07 4.52
C SER A 145 16.72 -0.21 4.03
N SER A 146 17.65 0.62 4.47
CA SER A 146 19.07 0.36 4.32
C SER A 146 19.46 -0.91 5.06
N PRO A 147 20.38 -1.73 4.50
CA PRO A 147 20.96 -2.83 5.24
C PRO A 147 21.59 -2.36 6.55
N GLY A 148 21.41 -3.14 7.62
CA GLY A 148 21.96 -2.83 8.95
C GLY A 148 21.11 -1.90 9.82
N LEU A 149 20.04 -1.30 9.30
CA LEU A 149 19.08 -0.60 10.14
C LEU A 149 18.10 -1.60 10.80
N PRO A 150 17.63 -1.30 12.03
CA PRO A 150 16.59 -2.10 12.68
C PRO A 150 15.27 -2.08 11.88
N ALA A 151 14.38 -3.01 12.21
CA ALA A 151 13.02 -2.99 11.69
C ALA A 151 12.34 -1.64 12.02
N PRO A 152 11.71 -0.98 11.06
CA PRO A 152 10.97 0.26 11.36
C PRO A 152 9.77 -0.07 12.25
N PRO A 153 9.36 0.85 13.14
CA PRO A 153 8.14 0.69 13.92
C PRO A 153 6.94 0.31 13.03
N GLY A 154 6.11 -0.60 13.50
CA GLY A 154 4.97 -1.10 12.74
C GLY A 154 5.23 -2.35 11.90
N PHE A 155 6.46 -2.87 11.91
CA PHE A 155 6.87 -4.09 11.19
C PHE A 155 7.56 -5.11 12.12
N GLU A 156 7.36 -4.96 13.42
CA GLU A 156 7.89 -5.85 14.47
C GLU A 156 7.11 -7.16 14.55
#